data_bc9c92047a7d7295df5157e92bb101e0
#
_entry.id   bc9c92047a7d7295df5157e92bb101e0
#
_cell.length_a   1.000
_cell.length_b   1.000
_cell.length_c   1.000
_cell.angle_alpha   90.00
_cell.angle_beta   90.00
_cell.angle_gamma   90.00
#
_symmetry.space_group_name_H-M   'P 1'
#
loop_
_entity.id
_entity.type
_entity.pdbx_description
1 polymer ?
#
loop_
_entity_poly.entity_id
_entity_poly.type
_entity_poly.pdbx_seq_one_letter_code
_entity_poly.pdbx_strand_id
1 'polypeptide(L)'
;VQSNQMMILHSCEEEPSQTIKIAPQVFLGGDLNFLQKLILKDDGIYINMCFGYAGWAAGQLEREYLDGGWFLTQGNAKNIFTIPPEDMWKTLLRDLGGKYATYSTMPDDLSLN
;
A
#
# COMPACT_ATOMS: atom_id res chain seq x y z
N VAL A 1 -5.75 7.88 -12.65
CA VAL A 1 -6.23 7.57 -11.30
C VAL A 1 -7.72 7.76 -11.22
N GLN A 2 -8.41 6.75 -10.69
CA GLN A 2 -9.85 6.79 -10.47
C GLN A 2 -10.09 7.23 -9.03
N SER A 3 -10.48 8.49 -8.84
CA SER A 3 -10.60 9.07 -7.50
C SER A 3 -11.91 8.77 -6.80
N ASN A 4 -12.90 8.21 -7.52
CA ASN A 4 -14.23 7.94 -6.97
C ASN A 4 -14.45 6.49 -6.56
N GLN A 5 -13.46 5.63 -6.71
CA GLN A 5 -13.57 4.24 -6.28
C GLN A 5 -12.94 4.05 -4.92
N MET A 6 -13.65 3.36 -4.03
CA MET A 6 -13.16 3.03 -2.71
C MET A 6 -12.67 1.58 -2.69
N MET A 7 -11.49 1.36 -2.14
CA MET A 7 -10.97 0.04 -1.88
C MET A 7 -10.60 -0.07 -0.41
N ILE A 8 -10.78 -1.25 0.16
CA ILE A 8 -10.49 -1.50 1.56
C ILE A 8 -9.29 -2.44 1.65
N LEU A 9 -8.21 -1.97 2.31
CA LEU A 9 -7.11 -2.82 2.73
C LEU A 9 -7.31 -3.15 4.21
N HIS A 10 -7.19 -4.43 4.57
CA HIS A 10 -7.41 -4.83 5.95
C HIS A 10 -6.58 -6.06 6.32
N SER A 11 -6.48 -6.32 7.61
CA SER A 11 -5.73 -7.46 8.15
C SER A 11 -6.62 -8.61 8.64
N CYS A 12 -7.92 -8.57 8.35
CA CYS A 12 -8.85 -9.59 8.80
C CYS A 12 -8.74 -10.85 7.94
N GLU A 13 -8.49 -11.99 8.56
CA GLU A 13 -8.38 -13.26 7.86
C GLU A 13 -9.74 -13.89 7.55
N GLU A 14 -10.82 -13.44 8.18
CA GLU A 14 -12.17 -13.87 7.84
C GLU A 14 -12.60 -13.15 6.59
N GLU A 15 -12.55 -13.82 5.47
CA GLU A 15 -12.70 -13.20 4.17
C GLU A 15 -14.12 -13.33 3.62
N PRO A 16 -14.75 -12.23 3.18
CA PRO A 16 -15.86 -12.35 2.26
C PRO A 16 -15.35 -12.85 0.90
N SER A 17 -16.23 -13.39 0.09
CA SER A 17 -15.88 -14.01 -1.19
C SER A 17 -15.19 -13.06 -2.17
N GLN A 18 -15.26 -11.77 -1.95
CA GLN A 18 -14.68 -10.75 -2.85
C GLN A 18 -13.33 -10.20 -2.36
N THR A 19 -12.75 -10.83 -1.36
CA THR A 19 -11.48 -10.38 -0.78
C THR A 19 -10.32 -11.13 -1.40
N ILE A 20 -9.24 -10.42 -1.72
CA ILE A 20 -8.03 -10.99 -2.31
C ILE A 20 -6.88 -10.80 -1.32
N LYS A 21 -6.17 -11.88 -1.02
CA LYS A 21 -4.95 -11.80 -0.21
C LYS A 21 -3.81 -11.31 -1.10
N ILE A 22 -3.20 -10.17 -0.74
CA ILE A 22 -2.10 -9.59 -1.52
C ILE A 22 -0.74 -9.74 -0.86
N ALA A 23 -0.71 -9.97 0.45
CA ALA A 23 0.50 -10.23 1.21
C ALA A 23 0.09 -10.93 2.51
N PRO A 24 1.02 -11.53 3.29
CA PRO A 24 0.67 -12.08 4.58
C PRO A 24 -0.02 -11.04 5.45
N GLN A 25 -1.23 -11.35 5.93
CA GLN A 25 -2.04 -10.47 6.77
C GLN A 25 -2.47 -9.17 6.10
N VAL A 26 -2.42 -9.11 4.77
CA VAL A 26 -2.91 -7.96 4.00
C VAL A 26 -3.88 -8.44 2.94
N PHE A 27 -5.10 -7.95 3.03
CA PHE A 27 -6.19 -8.33 2.14
C PHE A 27 -6.79 -7.10 1.50
N LEU A 28 -7.23 -7.24 0.25
CA LEU A 28 -7.89 -6.18 -0.49
C LEU A 28 -9.30 -6.60 -0.84
N GLY A 29 -10.26 -5.77 -0.50
CA GLY A 29 -11.65 -6.00 -0.89
C GLY A 29 -12.61 -5.90 0.27
N GLY A 30 -13.87 -6.17 -0.03
CA GLY A 30 -14.97 -6.05 0.90
C GLY A 30 -15.85 -4.85 0.56
N ASP A 31 -17.09 -4.90 1.00
CA ASP A 31 -18.06 -3.83 0.79
C ASP A 31 -18.27 -3.05 2.09
N LEU A 32 -19.22 -2.10 2.06
CA LEU A 32 -19.52 -1.28 3.23
C LEU A 32 -20.05 -2.12 4.39
N ASN A 33 -20.82 -3.18 4.11
CA ASN A 33 -21.31 -4.08 5.17
C ASN A 33 -20.14 -4.79 5.86
N PHE A 34 -19.17 -5.25 5.09
CA PHE A 34 -17.97 -5.87 5.62
C PHE A 34 -17.19 -4.90 6.47
N LEU A 35 -17.02 -3.65 5.99
CA LEU A 35 -16.33 -2.60 6.75
C LEU A 35 -17.01 -2.34 8.08
N GLN A 36 -18.33 -2.26 8.10
CA GLN A 36 -19.07 -2.05 9.34
C GLN A 36 -18.83 -3.19 10.33
N LYS A 37 -18.82 -4.43 9.85
CA LYS A 37 -18.52 -5.60 10.69
C LYS A 37 -17.12 -5.52 11.28
N LEU A 38 -16.13 -5.10 10.49
CA LEU A 38 -14.75 -4.96 10.98
C LEU A 38 -14.64 -3.91 12.07
N ILE A 39 -15.30 -2.78 11.88
CA ILE A 39 -15.28 -1.69 12.85
C ILE A 39 -15.91 -2.14 14.19
N LEU A 40 -16.99 -2.91 14.12
CA LEU A 40 -17.69 -3.37 15.31
C LEU A 40 -16.94 -4.46 16.06
N LYS A 41 -16.08 -5.23 15.39
CA LYS A 41 -15.32 -6.30 16.04
C LYS A 41 -14.29 -5.78 17.04
N ASP A 42 -13.60 -4.70 16.69
CA ASP A 42 -12.62 -4.04 17.56
C ASP A 42 -11.60 -5.00 18.18
N ASP A 43 -11.07 -5.93 17.39
CA ASP A 43 -10.14 -6.95 17.85
C ASP A 43 -8.72 -6.79 17.29
N GLY A 44 -8.28 -5.53 17.11
CA GLY A 44 -6.93 -5.22 16.65
C GLY A 44 -6.73 -5.33 15.16
N ILE A 45 -7.81 -5.33 14.37
CA ILE A 45 -7.73 -5.39 12.92
C ILE A 45 -7.36 -4.02 12.37
N TYR A 46 -6.38 -3.99 11.46
CA TYR A 46 -6.03 -2.77 10.74
C TYR A 46 -6.94 -2.60 9.52
N ILE A 47 -7.32 -1.37 9.25
CA ILE A 47 -8.19 -1.02 8.12
C ILE A 47 -7.66 0.26 7.48
N ASN A 48 -7.40 0.23 6.18
CA ASN A 48 -7.11 1.41 5.39
C ASN A 48 -8.15 1.54 4.29
N MET A 49 -8.81 2.67 4.24
CA MET A 49 -9.74 2.99 3.15
C MET A 49 -8.99 3.78 2.10
N CYS A 50 -8.96 3.26 0.87
CA CYS A 50 -8.25 3.87 -0.24
C CYS A 50 -9.24 4.40 -1.26
N PHE A 51 -9.09 5.65 -1.65
CA PHE A 51 -9.94 6.27 -2.67
C PHE A 51 -9.10 6.50 -3.92
N GLY A 52 -9.54 5.89 -5.02
CA GLY A 52 -8.82 5.96 -6.28
C GLY A 52 -7.77 4.87 -6.40
N TYR A 53 -7.27 4.71 -7.60
CA TYR A 53 -6.21 3.74 -7.89
C TYR A 53 -5.46 4.14 -9.15
N ALA A 54 -4.25 3.63 -9.29
CA ALA A 54 -3.49 3.71 -10.52
C ALA A 54 -3.50 2.34 -11.18
N GLY A 55 -3.63 2.33 -12.49
CA GLY A 55 -3.66 1.07 -13.25
C GLY A 55 -2.53 1.04 -14.28
N TRP A 56 -2.14 -0.17 -14.64
CA TRP A 56 -1.11 -0.40 -15.66
C TRP A 56 -1.64 -1.36 -16.72
N ALA A 57 -1.30 -1.06 -17.97
CA ALA A 57 -1.52 -2.02 -19.06
C ALA A 57 -0.57 -3.21 -18.89
N ALA A 58 -0.90 -4.32 -19.55
CA ALA A 58 -0.07 -5.52 -19.48
C ALA A 58 1.38 -5.20 -19.89
N GLY A 59 2.33 -5.54 -19.02
CA GLY A 59 3.76 -5.30 -19.26
C GLY A 59 4.24 -3.87 -19.01
N GLN A 60 3.35 -2.93 -18.75
CA GLN A 60 3.73 -1.54 -18.57
C GLN A 60 4.54 -1.33 -17.29
N LEU A 61 4.09 -1.89 -16.17
CA LEU A 61 4.79 -1.73 -14.90
C LEU A 61 6.19 -2.33 -14.95
N GLU A 62 6.30 -3.49 -15.57
CA GLU A 62 7.58 -4.17 -15.73
C GLU A 62 8.56 -3.34 -16.57
N ARG A 63 8.08 -2.71 -17.64
CA ARG A 63 8.92 -1.83 -18.46
C ARG A 63 9.37 -0.61 -17.66
N GLU A 64 8.47 0.00 -16.91
CA GLU A 64 8.81 1.16 -16.08
C GLU A 64 9.85 0.79 -15.01
N TYR A 65 9.73 -0.40 -14.44
CA TYR A 65 10.72 -0.90 -13.47
C TYR A 65 12.09 -1.10 -14.12
N LEU A 66 12.13 -1.72 -15.30
CA LEU A 66 13.39 -1.94 -16.01
C LEU A 66 14.04 -0.63 -16.43
N ASP A 67 13.25 0.40 -16.69
CA ASP A 67 13.76 1.74 -17.03
C ASP A 67 14.15 2.56 -15.79
N GLY A 68 14.06 2.00 -14.59
CA GLY A 68 14.46 2.68 -13.37
C GLY A 68 13.39 3.59 -12.76
N GLY A 69 12.13 3.46 -13.19
CA GLY A 69 11.05 4.30 -12.69
C GLY A 69 10.49 3.90 -11.34
N TRP A 70 10.87 2.71 -10.83
CA TRP A 70 10.34 2.19 -9.57
C TRP A 70 11.43 1.53 -8.74
N PHE A 71 11.32 1.66 -7.44
CA PHE A 71 12.09 0.87 -6.47
C PHE A 71 11.17 -0.19 -5.89
N LEU A 72 11.66 -1.43 -5.80
CA LEU A 72 10.88 -2.54 -5.25
C LEU A 72 11.30 -2.84 -3.83
N THR A 73 10.32 -3.12 -2.99
CA THR A 73 10.54 -3.59 -1.63
C THR A 73 9.49 -4.65 -1.30
N GLN A 74 9.79 -5.46 -0.30
CA GLN A 74 8.86 -6.48 0.17
C GLN A 74 7.70 -5.80 0.91
N GLY A 75 6.46 -6.07 0.47
CA GLY A 75 5.28 -5.57 1.18
C GLY A 75 5.01 -6.40 2.42
N ASN A 76 4.69 -5.74 3.54
CA ASN A 76 4.26 -6.45 4.74
C ASN A 76 3.23 -5.61 5.51
N ALA A 77 2.46 -6.29 6.37
CA ALA A 77 1.37 -5.66 7.10
C ALA A 77 1.85 -4.52 8.00
N LYS A 78 2.98 -4.72 8.68
CA LYS A 78 3.50 -3.69 9.57
C LYS A 78 3.77 -2.38 8.83
N ASN A 79 4.47 -2.47 7.70
CA ASN A 79 4.80 -1.27 6.93
C ASN A 79 3.55 -0.63 6.32
N ILE A 80 2.65 -1.45 5.79
CA ILE A 80 1.46 -0.93 5.12
C ILE A 80 0.52 -0.24 6.10
N PHE A 81 0.31 -0.81 7.28
CA PHE A 81 -0.70 -0.33 8.21
C PHE A 81 -0.19 0.61 9.30
N THR A 82 1.10 0.59 9.63
CA THR A 82 1.60 1.34 10.77
C THR A 82 2.49 2.52 10.43
N ILE A 83 3.07 2.58 9.22
CA ILE A 83 3.87 3.73 8.82
C ILE A 83 2.95 4.82 8.30
N PRO A 84 3.01 6.06 8.85
CA PRO A 84 2.23 7.16 8.28
C PRO A 84 2.56 7.35 6.80
N PRO A 85 1.57 7.61 5.94
CA PRO A 85 1.83 7.77 4.49
C PRO A 85 2.91 8.81 4.17
N GLU A 86 2.96 9.90 4.91
CA GLU A 86 3.96 10.96 4.69
C GLU A 86 5.39 10.52 4.99
N ASP A 87 5.56 9.46 5.79
CA ASP A 87 6.88 8.93 6.16
C ASP A 87 7.26 7.69 5.37
N MET A 88 6.31 7.11 4.63
CA MET A 88 6.49 5.78 4.03
C MET A 88 7.65 5.75 3.05
N TRP A 89 7.74 6.72 2.15
CA TRP A 89 8.79 6.76 1.13
C TRP A 89 10.18 6.78 1.76
N LYS A 90 10.40 7.69 2.70
CA LYS A 90 11.70 7.82 3.38
C LYS A 90 12.05 6.60 4.20
N THR A 91 11.06 6.04 4.91
CA THR A 91 11.27 4.87 5.76
C THR A 91 11.66 3.65 4.92
N LEU A 92 10.93 3.39 3.83
CA LEU A 92 11.20 2.24 2.99
C LEU A 92 12.53 2.36 2.26
N LEU A 93 12.91 3.55 1.79
CA LEU A 93 14.20 3.76 1.15
C LEU A 93 15.34 3.57 2.13
N ARG A 94 15.19 4.06 3.36
CA ARG A 94 16.20 3.85 4.40
C ARG A 94 16.40 2.38 4.69
N ASP A 95 15.30 1.62 4.76
CA ASP A 95 15.36 0.20 5.05
C ASP A 95 15.99 -0.61 3.92
N LEU A 96 15.89 -0.14 2.67
CA LEU A 96 16.57 -0.77 1.55
C LEU A 96 18.09 -0.61 1.64
N GLY A 97 18.57 0.45 2.28
CA GLY A 97 19.99 0.65 2.51
C GLY A 97 20.76 1.13 1.29
N GLY A 98 22.08 1.26 1.42
CA GLY A 98 22.96 1.66 0.33
C GLY A 98 22.57 2.97 -0.31
N LYS A 99 22.56 3.02 -1.66
CA LYS A 99 22.22 4.23 -2.41
C LYS A 99 20.78 4.68 -2.14
N TYR A 100 19.90 3.75 -1.81
CA TYR A 100 18.49 4.08 -1.53
C TYR A 100 18.35 4.86 -0.23
N ALA A 101 19.15 4.53 0.78
CA ALA A 101 19.15 5.27 2.03
C ALA A 101 19.58 6.74 1.82
N THR A 102 20.47 6.98 0.87
CA THR A 102 20.88 8.34 0.52
C THR A 102 19.69 9.16 -0.01
N TYR A 103 18.85 8.55 -0.85
CA TYR A 103 17.66 9.23 -1.35
C TYR A 103 16.69 9.63 -0.22
N SER A 104 16.64 8.86 0.87
CA SER A 104 15.75 9.15 1.99
C SER A 104 16.09 10.47 2.69
N THR A 105 17.29 11.00 2.52
CA THR A 105 17.73 12.25 3.14
C THR A 105 17.47 13.48 2.26
N MET A 106 16.96 13.29 1.05
CA MET A 106 16.67 14.40 0.15
C MET A 106 15.44 15.19 0.61
N PRO A 107 15.44 16.53 0.41
CA PRO A 107 14.25 17.33 0.70
C PRO A 107 13.04 16.87 -0.10
N ASP A 108 11.87 16.99 0.49
CA ASP A 108 10.61 16.60 -0.16
C ASP A 108 10.36 17.34 -1.47
N ASP A 109 10.81 18.59 -1.56
CA ASP A 109 10.62 19.41 -2.76
C ASP A 109 11.25 18.78 -4.00
N LEU A 110 12.35 18.06 -3.84
CA LEU A 110 13.02 17.39 -4.96
C LEU A 110 12.26 16.13 -5.41
N SER A 111 11.48 15.53 -4.54
CA SER A 111 10.71 14.33 -4.86
C SER A 111 9.47 14.65 -5.70
N LEU A 112 9.07 15.92 -5.76
CA LEU A 112 7.90 16.35 -6.52
C LEU A 112 8.20 16.64 -7.99
N ASN A 113 9.45 16.66 -8.36
CA ASN A 113 9.88 16.90 -9.73
C ASN A 113 10.22 15.57 -10.41
#